data_ca9058dd06452d070da87334547286ed
#
_entry.id   ca9058dd06452d070da87334547286ed
#
_cell.length_a   1.000
_cell.length_b   1.000
_cell.length_c   1.000
_cell.angle_alpha   90.00
_cell.angle_beta   90.00
_cell.angle_gamma   90.00
#
_symmetry.space_group_name_H-M   'P 1'
#
loop_
_entity.id
_entity.type
_entity.pdbx_description
1 polymer ?
#
loop_
_entity_poly.entity_id
_entity_poly.type
_entity_poly.pdbx_seq_one_letter_code
_entity_poly.pdbx_strand_id
1 'polypeptide(L)'
;ANVRFVNGTVMKTSINEDYTRMLMKDEQTVTAHHVFDTVNYIAPYDCMKQHFLGQHIKVSKNIFNPGQVMLMDFRVSQEDGIHFMYVLPFTEKKAFIESTVFSRRPHDPEWYREQITNYIKRSLHLNGEQVTVLREEEGVLPMSKVKPKQNEGCIPFGLAANAMRASSSYAFAQINRQAYDYAKRETLIWGMPEAGADFFERWMDEVMLDVLTKKPELAPHLVTRMAKK
;
A
#
# COMPACT_ATOMS: atom_id res chain seq x y z
N ALA A 1 22.66 5.85 11.58
CA ALA A 1 21.41 6.64 11.53
C ALA A 1 20.78 6.64 12.91
N ASN A 2 20.42 7.82 13.45
CA ASN A 2 19.80 7.95 14.77
C ASN A 2 18.28 7.81 14.65
N VAL A 3 17.82 6.63 14.25
CA VAL A 3 16.39 6.33 14.13
C VAL A 3 15.98 5.43 15.30
N ARG A 4 14.92 5.82 16.01
CA ARG A 4 14.29 5.02 17.05
C ARG A 4 12.88 4.64 16.61
N PHE A 5 12.56 3.34 16.63
CA PHE A 5 11.21 2.84 16.42
C PHE A 5 10.47 2.76 17.77
N VAL A 6 9.25 3.29 17.80
CA VAL A 6 8.37 3.24 18.97
C VAL A 6 7.03 2.71 18.53
N ASN A 7 6.59 1.60 19.13
CA ASN A 7 5.25 1.07 18.92
C ASN A 7 4.27 1.80 19.85
N GLY A 8 3.21 2.37 19.27
CA GLY A 8 2.20 3.06 20.07
C GLY A 8 1.13 3.70 19.19
N THR A 9 0.06 4.15 19.81
CA THR A 9 -1.04 4.86 19.17
C THR A 9 -1.06 6.29 19.67
N VAL A 10 -0.96 7.26 18.77
CA VAL A 10 -1.15 8.67 19.09
C VAL A 10 -2.65 8.94 19.21
N MET A 11 -3.08 9.42 20.37
CA MET A 11 -4.48 9.75 20.68
C MET A 11 -4.84 11.19 20.35
N LYS A 12 -3.90 12.09 20.58
CA LYS A 12 -4.11 13.54 20.38
C LYS A 12 -2.79 14.22 20.07
N THR A 13 -2.83 15.22 19.22
CA THR A 13 -1.73 16.16 19.00
C THR A 13 -2.14 17.55 19.45
N SER A 14 -1.19 18.34 19.86
CA SER A 14 -1.35 19.75 20.19
C SER A 14 -0.07 20.49 19.85
N ILE A 15 -0.21 21.71 19.35
CA ILE A 15 0.93 22.57 19.03
C ILE A 15 1.26 23.49 20.20
N ASN A 16 2.54 23.72 20.43
CA ASN A 16 3.08 24.80 21.24
C ASN A 16 3.99 25.65 20.33
N GLU A 17 4.49 26.79 20.84
CA GLU A 17 5.26 27.76 20.03
C GLU A 17 6.39 27.09 19.22
N ASP A 18 7.14 26.15 19.82
CA ASP A 18 8.33 25.55 19.21
C ASP A 18 8.22 24.05 18.92
N TYR A 19 7.14 23.38 19.35
CA TYR A 19 7.03 21.93 19.21
C TYR A 19 5.59 21.43 19.17
N THR A 20 5.42 20.26 18.58
CA THR A 20 4.19 19.49 18.65
C THR A 20 4.30 18.46 19.75
N ARG A 21 3.28 18.37 20.59
CA ARG A 21 3.10 17.36 21.64
C ARG A 21 2.16 16.29 21.14
N MET A 22 2.55 15.04 21.28
CA MET A 22 1.73 13.85 20.96
C MET A 22 1.43 13.10 22.26
N LEU A 23 0.14 12.96 22.59
CA LEU A 23 -0.31 12.13 23.69
C LEU A 23 -0.53 10.70 23.15
N MET A 24 0.18 9.75 23.72
CA MET A 24 0.07 8.34 23.37
C MET A 24 -1.04 7.65 24.16
N LYS A 25 -1.52 6.50 23.68
CA LYS A 25 -2.57 5.71 24.34
C LYS A 25 -2.19 5.23 25.75
N ASP A 26 -0.93 5.00 26.01
CA ASP A 26 -0.34 4.63 27.32
C ASP A 26 -0.05 5.83 28.21
N GLU A 27 -0.65 7.00 27.91
CA GLU A 27 -0.49 8.28 28.62
C GLU A 27 0.90 8.91 28.53
N GLN A 28 1.85 8.30 27.86
CA GLN A 28 3.15 8.92 27.59
C GLN A 28 2.99 10.11 26.65
N THR A 29 3.87 11.09 26.83
CA THR A 29 3.92 12.27 25.96
C THR A 29 5.24 12.26 25.19
N VAL A 30 5.14 12.42 23.87
CA VAL A 30 6.28 12.62 22.98
C VAL A 30 6.22 14.02 22.40
N THR A 31 7.35 14.72 22.34
CA THR A 31 7.46 16.06 21.75
C THR A 31 8.46 16.06 20.60
N ALA A 32 8.15 16.82 19.57
CA ALA A 32 9.05 16.99 18.42
C ALA A 32 8.82 18.36 17.76
N HIS A 33 9.89 18.95 17.20
CA HIS A 33 9.78 20.19 16.42
C HIS A 33 8.99 19.97 15.12
N HIS A 34 9.15 18.82 14.48
CA HIS A 34 8.44 18.44 13.25
C HIS A 34 7.81 17.07 13.42
N VAL A 35 6.51 16.96 13.12
CA VAL A 35 5.75 15.71 13.15
C VAL A 35 5.16 15.49 11.76
N PHE A 36 5.51 14.39 11.14
CA PHE A 36 4.96 13.97 9.85
C PHE A 36 3.85 12.95 10.06
N ASP A 37 2.65 13.27 9.59
CA ASP A 37 1.50 12.37 9.63
C ASP A 37 1.35 11.67 8.28
N THR A 38 1.45 10.36 8.26
CA THR A 38 1.40 9.55 7.04
C THR A 38 0.10 8.76 6.88
N VAL A 39 -0.75 8.73 7.90
CA VAL A 39 -1.91 7.81 7.96
C VAL A 39 -3.26 8.51 8.04
N ASN A 40 -3.31 9.78 8.47
CA ASN A 40 -4.57 10.48 8.63
C ASN A 40 -5.01 11.19 7.34
N TYR A 41 -5.88 10.53 6.60
CA TYR A 41 -6.48 11.07 5.38
C TYR A 41 -7.97 10.74 5.28
N ILE A 42 -8.67 11.45 4.40
CA ILE A 42 -10.06 11.23 4.06
C ILE A 42 -10.12 10.79 2.60
N ALA A 43 -10.62 9.59 2.36
CA ALA A 43 -10.89 9.06 1.04
C ALA A 43 -12.40 9.11 0.75
N PRO A 44 -12.82 9.21 -0.54
CA PRO A 44 -14.23 9.06 -0.90
C PRO A 44 -14.74 7.68 -0.46
N TYR A 45 -15.93 7.65 0.15
CA TYR A 45 -16.51 6.42 0.71
C TYR A 45 -16.66 5.30 -0.34
N ASP A 46 -17.15 5.66 -1.52
CA ASP A 46 -17.48 4.72 -2.60
C ASP A 46 -16.39 4.64 -3.69
N CYS A 47 -15.14 4.94 -3.38
CA CYS A 47 -14.05 4.74 -4.32
C CYS A 47 -13.71 3.25 -4.47
N MET A 48 -13.13 2.89 -5.63
CA MET A 48 -12.43 1.63 -5.78
C MET A 48 -11.29 1.54 -4.77
N LYS A 49 -10.99 0.36 -4.29
CA LYS A 49 -9.95 0.10 -3.32
C LYS A 49 -9.04 -1.01 -3.83
N GLN A 50 -7.76 -0.87 -3.59
CA GLN A 50 -6.83 -1.98 -3.59
C GLN A 50 -6.82 -2.56 -2.18
N HIS A 51 -7.18 -3.81 -2.05
CA HIS A 51 -7.17 -4.49 -0.77
C HIS A 51 -6.52 -5.86 -0.90
N PHE A 52 -5.82 -6.25 0.12
CA PHE A 52 -4.94 -7.41 0.04
C PHE A 52 -4.69 -8.06 1.39
N LEU A 53 -4.29 -9.32 1.33
CA LEU A 53 -3.60 -10.03 2.39
C LEU A 53 -2.42 -10.79 1.78
N GLY A 54 -1.27 -10.70 2.43
CA GLY A 54 -0.05 -11.37 2.02
C GLY A 54 0.54 -12.21 3.13
N GLN A 55 1.15 -13.33 2.76
CA GLN A 55 1.80 -14.27 3.66
C GLN A 55 3.29 -14.38 3.36
N HIS A 56 4.12 -14.14 4.36
CA HIS A 56 5.52 -14.57 4.34
C HIS A 56 5.55 -16.05 4.63
N ILE A 57 5.97 -16.83 3.65
CA ILE A 57 6.01 -18.30 3.77
C ILE A 57 7.42 -18.86 3.70
N LYS A 58 7.59 -20.03 4.32
CA LYS A 58 8.74 -20.92 4.17
C LYS A 58 8.25 -22.26 3.64
N VAL A 59 8.96 -22.79 2.65
CA VAL A 59 8.66 -24.10 2.04
C VAL A 59 9.78 -25.10 2.30
N SER A 60 9.46 -26.39 2.25
CA SER A 60 10.41 -27.49 2.53
C SER A 60 11.44 -27.68 1.43
N LYS A 61 11.10 -27.39 0.18
CA LYS A 61 11.94 -27.60 -1.02
C LYS A 61 12.38 -26.28 -1.64
N ASN A 62 13.48 -26.30 -2.40
CA ASN A 62 13.92 -25.17 -3.21
C ASN A 62 13.04 -25.05 -4.45
N ILE A 63 12.11 -24.10 -4.47
CA ILE A 63 11.17 -23.89 -5.57
C ILE A 63 11.17 -22.45 -6.11
N PHE A 64 11.67 -21.51 -5.34
CA PHE A 64 11.69 -20.11 -5.73
C PHE A 64 13.03 -19.73 -6.36
N ASN A 65 12.99 -18.80 -7.29
CA ASN A 65 14.16 -18.12 -7.81
C ASN A 65 14.22 -16.69 -7.28
N PRO A 66 15.16 -16.33 -6.38
CA PRO A 66 15.26 -14.98 -5.81
C PRO A 66 15.54 -13.88 -6.85
N GLY A 67 15.99 -14.24 -8.04
CA GLY A 67 16.21 -13.32 -9.16
C GLY A 67 14.93 -13.04 -10.00
N GLN A 68 13.80 -13.67 -9.67
CA GLN A 68 12.57 -13.53 -10.44
C GLN A 68 11.39 -13.24 -9.52
N VAL A 69 10.62 -12.23 -9.85
CA VAL A 69 9.35 -11.90 -9.17
C VAL A 69 8.18 -12.18 -10.10
N MET A 70 7.08 -12.63 -9.55
CA MET A 70 5.80 -12.68 -10.24
C MET A 70 5.00 -11.45 -9.83
N LEU A 71 4.83 -10.54 -10.77
CA LEU A 71 4.01 -9.33 -10.59
C LEU A 71 2.65 -9.54 -11.26
N MET A 72 1.57 -9.39 -10.47
CA MET A 72 0.20 -9.39 -10.96
C MET A 72 -0.13 -10.63 -11.80
N ASP A 73 -0.04 -11.83 -11.21
CA ASP A 73 -0.48 -13.06 -11.86
C ASP A 73 -2.01 -13.15 -11.86
N PHE A 74 -2.61 -12.89 -13.00
CA PHE A 74 -4.07 -12.91 -13.20
C PHE A 74 -4.66 -14.31 -13.45
N ARG A 75 -3.88 -15.38 -13.34
CA ARG A 75 -4.37 -16.76 -13.51
C ARG A 75 -5.13 -17.28 -12.28
N VAL A 76 -5.97 -16.43 -11.72
CA VAL A 76 -6.87 -16.67 -10.60
C VAL A 76 -8.30 -16.23 -10.97
N SER A 77 -9.30 -16.61 -10.15
CA SER A 77 -10.68 -16.18 -10.40
C SER A 77 -10.80 -14.66 -10.42
N GLN A 78 -11.61 -14.14 -11.35
CA GLN A 78 -11.89 -12.72 -11.53
C GLN A 78 -13.34 -12.37 -11.14
N GLU A 79 -14.07 -13.30 -10.49
CA GLU A 79 -15.49 -13.14 -10.16
C GLU A 79 -15.74 -12.06 -9.10
N ASP A 80 -14.79 -11.90 -8.18
CA ASP A 80 -14.91 -10.98 -7.02
C ASP A 80 -14.25 -9.61 -7.24
N GLY A 81 -13.79 -9.33 -8.47
CA GLY A 81 -13.10 -8.11 -8.83
C GLY A 81 -11.86 -8.37 -9.67
N ILE A 82 -11.03 -7.36 -9.88
CA ILE A 82 -9.75 -7.52 -10.56
C ILE A 82 -8.77 -8.14 -9.58
N HIS A 83 -8.63 -9.46 -9.65
CA HIS A 83 -7.85 -10.25 -8.71
C HIS A 83 -6.53 -10.73 -9.33
N PHE A 84 -5.45 -10.62 -8.59
CA PHE A 84 -4.13 -11.09 -8.99
C PHE A 84 -3.26 -11.47 -7.79
N MET A 85 -2.23 -12.25 -8.07
CA MET A 85 -1.27 -12.68 -7.07
C MET A 85 0.09 -12.02 -7.30
N TYR A 86 0.76 -11.67 -6.21
CA TYR A 86 2.20 -11.41 -6.20
C TYR A 86 2.94 -12.61 -5.62
N VAL A 87 4.13 -12.91 -6.19
CA VAL A 87 5.09 -13.83 -5.57
C VAL A 87 6.45 -13.17 -5.58
N LEU A 88 6.94 -12.82 -4.40
CA LEU A 88 8.20 -12.12 -4.20
C LEU A 88 9.19 -13.04 -3.44
N PRO A 89 10.05 -13.78 -4.14
CA PRO A 89 11.01 -14.66 -3.50
C PRO A 89 12.12 -13.88 -2.78
N PHE A 90 12.43 -14.27 -1.55
CA PHE A 90 13.60 -13.77 -0.81
C PHE A 90 14.76 -14.76 -0.86
N THR A 91 14.45 -16.06 -0.85
CA THR A 91 15.40 -17.16 -1.00
C THR A 91 14.73 -18.27 -1.79
N GLU A 92 15.47 -19.32 -2.12
CA GLU A 92 14.89 -20.50 -2.78
C GLU A 92 13.76 -21.19 -1.99
N LYS A 93 13.66 -20.90 -0.67
CA LYS A 93 12.67 -21.49 0.24
C LYS A 93 11.76 -20.48 0.93
N LYS A 94 11.96 -19.19 0.73
CA LYS A 94 11.15 -18.15 1.38
C LYS A 94 10.64 -17.17 0.33
N ALA A 95 9.35 -16.89 0.40
CA ALA A 95 8.72 -15.89 -0.44
C ALA A 95 7.61 -15.16 0.32
N PHE A 96 7.24 -13.98 -0.18
CA PHE A 96 6.00 -13.32 0.13
C PHE A 96 5.01 -13.62 -1.00
N ILE A 97 3.83 -14.12 -0.62
CA ILE A 97 2.72 -14.38 -1.55
C ILE A 97 1.53 -13.54 -1.11
N GLU A 98 1.02 -12.72 -2.01
CA GLU A 98 -0.06 -11.79 -1.71
C GLU A 98 -1.22 -11.98 -2.70
N SER A 99 -2.42 -12.08 -2.16
CA SER A 99 -3.68 -12.01 -2.88
C SER A 99 -4.18 -10.57 -2.84
N THR A 100 -4.26 -9.92 -4.00
CA THR A 100 -4.66 -8.51 -4.13
C THR A 100 -5.88 -8.39 -5.04
N VAL A 101 -6.85 -7.60 -4.62
CA VAL A 101 -8.07 -7.35 -5.39
C VAL A 101 -8.31 -5.84 -5.53
N PHE A 102 -8.72 -5.41 -6.72
CA PHE A 102 -9.31 -4.10 -6.94
C PHE A 102 -10.82 -4.25 -6.98
N SER A 103 -11.48 -3.77 -5.94
CA SER A 103 -12.94 -3.71 -5.88
C SER A 103 -13.41 -2.60 -4.94
N ARG A 104 -14.71 -2.37 -4.83
CA ARG A 104 -15.26 -1.36 -3.92
C ARG A 104 -15.33 -1.84 -2.49
N ARG A 105 -15.43 -3.15 -2.27
CA ARG A 105 -15.61 -3.77 -0.94
C ARG A 105 -14.51 -4.78 -0.68
N PRO A 106 -13.71 -4.60 0.37
CA PRO A 106 -12.78 -5.62 0.82
C PRO A 106 -13.50 -6.91 1.18
N HIS A 107 -12.83 -8.04 1.00
CA HIS A 107 -13.27 -9.35 1.47
C HIS A 107 -12.84 -9.58 2.92
N ASP A 108 -13.40 -10.60 3.54
CA ASP A 108 -12.92 -11.07 4.84
C ASP A 108 -11.50 -11.66 4.72
N PRO A 109 -10.65 -11.54 5.74
CA PRO A 109 -9.28 -12.05 5.70
C PRO A 109 -9.18 -13.53 5.32
N GLU A 110 -10.17 -14.35 5.70
CA GLU A 110 -10.21 -15.78 5.39
C GLU A 110 -10.34 -16.05 3.90
N TRP A 111 -11.08 -15.22 3.16
CA TRP A 111 -11.18 -15.32 1.71
C TRP A 111 -9.80 -15.23 1.05
N TYR A 112 -8.95 -14.24 1.44
CA TYR A 112 -7.60 -14.10 0.87
C TYR A 112 -6.70 -15.29 1.22
N ARG A 113 -6.79 -15.80 2.46
CA ARG A 113 -6.04 -16.99 2.88
C ARG A 113 -6.39 -18.20 2.02
N GLU A 114 -7.67 -18.36 1.72
CA GLU A 114 -8.14 -19.41 0.82
C GLU A 114 -7.59 -19.22 -0.60
N GLN A 115 -7.61 -17.99 -1.15
CA GLN A 115 -7.04 -17.72 -2.47
C GLN A 115 -5.55 -18.02 -2.51
N ILE A 116 -4.78 -17.62 -1.49
CA ILE A 116 -3.35 -17.93 -1.39
C ILE A 116 -3.12 -19.45 -1.32
N THR A 117 -3.88 -20.15 -0.50
CA THR A 117 -3.78 -21.61 -0.35
C THR A 117 -4.07 -22.32 -1.68
N ASN A 118 -5.12 -21.89 -2.38
CA ASN A 118 -5.48 -22.42 -3.69
C ASN A 118 -4.40 -22.14 -4.75
N TYR A 119 -3.82 -20.93 -4.72
CA TYR A 119 -2.74 -20.56 -5.62
C TYR A 119 -1.47 -21.38 -5.37
N ILE A 120 -1.08 -21.55 -4.11
CA ILE A 120 0.08 -22.38 -3.71
C ILE A 120 -0.10 -23.83 -4.21
N LYS A 121 -1.30 -24.39 -4.03
CA LYS A 121 -1.61 -25.75 -4.47
C LYS A 121 -1.60 -25.89 -5.99
N ARG A 122 -2.24 -24.97 -6.71
CA ARG A 122 -2.44 -25.07 -8.17
C ARG A 122 -1.22 -24.62 -8.98
N SER A 123 -0.58 -23.52 -8.56
CA SER A 123 0.49 -22.87 -9.34
C SER A 123 1.90 -23.22 -8.86
N LEU A 124 2.07 -23.51 -7.57
CA LEU A 124 3.37 -23.92 -7.01
C LEU A 124 3.45 -25.43 -6.76
N HIS A 125 2.34 -26.16 -6.94
CA HIS A 125 2.24 -27.62 -6.77
C HIS A 125 2.70 -28.09 -5.37
N LEU A 126 2.39 -27.30 -4.33
CA LEU A 126 2.69 -27.61 -2.93
C LEU A 126 1.42 -27.95 -2.15
N ASN A 127 1.56 -28.84 -1.18
CA ASN A 127 0.53 -29.15 -0.19
C ASN A 127 0.78 -28.35 1.10
N GLY A 128 -0.26 -28.21 1.93
CA GLY A 128 -0.20 -27.42 3.19
C GLY A 128 0.92 -27.85 4.15
N GLU A 129 1.21 -29.17 4.25
CA GLU A 129 2.30 -29.71 5.08
C GLU A 129 3.70 -29.24 4.66
N GLN A 130 3.87 -28.79 3.42
CA GLN A 130 5.14 -28.31 2.85
C GLN A 130 5.33 -26.81 3.04
N VAL A 131 4.35 -26.12 3.60
CA VAL A 131 4.32 -24.65 3.70
C VAL A 131 4.12 -24.24 5.16
N THR A 132 4.96 -23.34 5.63
CA THR A 132 4.84 -22.71 6.95
C THR A 132 4.62 -21.21 6.74
N VAL A 133 3.51 -20.67 7.24
CA VAL A 133 3.28 -19.22 7.29
C VAL A 133 4.08 -18.64 8.45
N LEU A 134 4.93 -17.67 8.16
CA LEU A 134 5.80 -17.02 9.16
C LEU A 134 5.17 -15.75 9.70
N ARG A 135 4.50 -14.98 8.84
CA ARG A 135 3.85 -13.70 9.15
C ARG A 135 2.81 -13.38 8.09
N GLU A 136 1.79 -12.67 8.50
CA GLU A 136 0.81 -12.08 7.58
C GLU A 136 0.87 -10.55 7.64
N GLU A 137 0.44 -9.92 6.56
CA GLU A 137 0.16 -8.50 6.48
C GLU A 137 -1.04 -8.27 5.59
N GLU A 138 -1.85 -7.27 5.94
CA GLU A 138 -3.06 -6.92 5.21
C GLU A 138 -3.20 -5.42 5.09
N GLY A 139 -3.96 -4.98 4.10
CA GLY A 139 -4.19 -3.56 3.91
C GLY A 139 -5.34 -3.27 2.96
N VAL A 140 -5.86 -2.05 3.12
CA VAL A 140 -6.88 -1.47 2.24
C VAL A 140 -6.43 -0.07 1.86
N LEU A 141 -6.21 0.17 0.58
CA LEU A 141 -5.75 1.44 0.04
C LEU A 141 -6.84 2.01 -0.89
N PRO A 142 -7.21 3.29 -0.76
CA PRO A 142 -8.16 3.91 -1.67
C PRO A 142 -7.52 4.13 -3.04
N MET A 143 -8.17 3.71 -4.09
CA MET A 143 -7.80 4.02 -5.47
C MET A 143 -8.50 5.33 -5.87
N SER A 144 -8.05 6.41 -5.28
CA SER A 144 -8.64 7.75 -5.47
C SER A 144 -7.70 8.82 -4.92
N LYS A 145 -7.97 10.06 -5.30
CA LYS A 145 -7.38 11.21 -4.61
C LYS A 145 -7.90 11.26 -3.18
N VAL A 146 -7.00 11.43 -2.21
CA VAL A 146 -7.32 11.60 -0.79
C VAL A 146 -7.08 13.04 -0.36
N LYS A 147 -7.68 13.42 0.76
CA LYS A 147 -7.46 14.72 1.41
C LYS A 147 -6.80 14.49 2.76
N PRO A 148 -5.80 15.30 3.15
CA PRO A 148 -5.27 15.26 4.51
C PRO A 148 -6.40 15.45 5.53
N LYS A 149 -6.41 14.64 6.57
CA LYS A 149 -7.15 14.97 7.79
C LYS A 149 -6.22 15.83 8.63
N GLN A 150 -6.61 17.06 8.85
CA GLN A 150 -5.78 18.00 9.62
C GLN A 150 -5.67 17.54 11.07
N ASN A 151 -4.45 17.28 11.50
CA ASN A 151 -4.08 17.09 12.89
C ASN A 151 -3.20 18.29 13.30
N GLU A 152 -3.54 18.88 14.45
CA GLU A 152 -2.84 20.06 14.95
C GLU A 152 -1.34 19.77 15.14
N GLY A 153 -0.49 20.62 14.58
CA GLY A 153 0.96 20.47 14.67
C GLY A 153 1.57 19.40 13.76
N CYS A 154 0.78 18.72 12.92
CA CYS A 154 1.29 17.69 12.03
C CYS A 154 1.38 18.16 10.58
N ILE A 155 2.45 17.74 9.90
CA ILE A 155 2.68 17.96 8.47
C ILE A 155 2.23 16.70 7.73
N PRO A 156 1.22 16.77 6.86
CA PRO A 156 0.84 15.62 6.05
C PRO A 156 2.02 15.17 5.17
N PHE A 157 2.25 13.85 5.12
CA PHE A 157 3.31 13.24 4.33
C PHE A 157 2.87 11.88 3.78
N GLY A 158 3.49 11.41 2.71
CA GLY A 158 3.18 10.12 2.13
C GLY A 158 1.70 10.02 1.71
N LEU A 159 1.00 9.00 2.17
CA LEU A 159 -0.41 8.78 1.84
C LEU A 159 -1.30 9.94 2.27
N ALA A 160 -1.07 10.48 3.45
CA ALA A 160 -1.84 11.63 3.94
C ALA A 160 -1.65 12.88 3.07
N ALA A 161 -0.50 13.03 2.41
CA ALA A 161 -0.22 14.08 1.42
C ALA A 161 -0.49 13.65 -0.02
N ASN A 162 -1.38 12.70 -0.25
CA ASN A 162 -1.81 12.26 -1.57
C ASN A 162 -0.68 11.74 -2.47
N ALA A 163 0.32 11.03 -1.88
CA ALA A 163 1.43 10.46 -2.63
C ALA A 163 1.06 9.24 -3.46
N MET A 164 -0.13 8.67 -3.26
CA MET A 164 -0.59 7.52 -4.05
C MET A 164 -1.05 7.93 -5.45
N ARG A 165 -0.71 7.12 -6.44
CA ARG A 165 -1.36 7.15 -7.75
C ARG A 165 -2.76 6.57 -7.61
N ALA A 166 -3.76 7.33 -8.03
CA ALA A 166 -5.17 6.94 -7.84
C ALA A 166 -5.53 5.63 -8.57
N SER A 167 -4.91 5.33 -9.70
CA SER A 167 -5.21 4.14 -10.51
C SER A 167 -4.53 2.85 -10.05
N SER A 168 -3.51 2.94 -9.18
CA SER A 168 -2.70 1.76 -8.80
C SER A 168 -2.33 1.71 -7.33
N SER A 169 -2.70 2.71 -6.55
CA SER A 169 -2.26 2.92 -5.15
C SER A 169 -0.73 2.93 -4.96
N TYR A 170 0.04 3.01 -6.06
CA TYR A 170 1.50 3.05 -5.99
C TYR A 170 1.97 4.42 -5.48
N ALA A 171 2.77 4.42 -4.42
CA ALA A 171 3.16 5.62 -3.72
C ALA A 171 4.67 5.85 -3.65
N PHE A 172 5.50 4.81 -3.86
CA PHE A 172 6.94 4.85 -3.58
C PHE A 172 7.67 6.01 -4.28
N ALA A 173 7.44 6.21 -5.58
CA ALA A 173 8.10 7.29 -6.33
C ALA A 173 7.71 8.67 -5.81
N GLN A 174 6.42 8.88 -5.50
CA GLN A 174 5.93 10.16 -4.99
C GLN A 174 6.40 10.43 -3.57
N ILE A 175 6.45 9.41 -2.70
CA ILE A 175 6.99 9.53 -1.34
C ILE A 175 8.47 9.93 -1.40
N ASN A 176 9.26 9.31 -2.28
CA ASN A 176 10.67 9.70 -2.44
C ASN A 176 10.82 11.13 -2.94
N ARG A 177 9.96 11.58 -3.89
CA ARG A 177 9.95 12.97 -4.35
C ARG A 177 9.61 13.93 -3.21
N GLN A 178 8.56 13.62 -2.43
CA GLN A 178 8.21 14.40 -1.24
C GLN A 178 9.39 14.48 -0.25
N ALA A 179 10.03 13.36 0.07
CA ALA A 179 11.16 13.31 0.99
C ALA A 179 12.34 14.17 0.49
N TYR A 180 12.65 14.10 -0.81
CA TYR A 180 13.69 14.90 -1.43
C TYR A 180 13.38 16.40 -1.39
N ASP A 181 12.14 16.78 -1.68
CA ASP A 181 11.72 18.19 -1.66
C ASP A 181 11.74 18.74 -0.22
N TYR A 182 11.37 17.94 0.77
CA TYR A 182 11.51 18.31 2.17
C TYR A 182 12.96 18.50 2.59
N ALA A 183 13.83 17.58 2.22
CA ALA A 183 15.24 17.63 2.60
C ALA A 183 15.99 18.85 2.03
N LYS A 184 15.49 19.42 0.92
CA LYS A 184 16.07 20.62 0.28
C LYS A 184 15.59 21.95 0.87
N ARG A 185 14.56 21.96 1.70
CA ARG A 185 14.00 23.20 2.25
C ARG A 185 14.79 23.66 3.47
N GLU A 186 15.19 24.91 3.50
CA GLU A 186 15.84 25.51 4.64
C GLU A 186 14.87 25.73 5.81
N THR A 187 13.58 25.90 5.52
CA THR A 187 12.51 26.08 6.50
C THR A 187 11.32 25.19 6.16
N LEU A 188 10.87 24.40 7.13
CA LEU A 188 9.64 23.62 7.01
C LEU A 188 8.46 24.53 7.36
N ILE A 189 7.70 24.92 6.35
CA ILE A 189 6.51 25.76 6.51
C ILE A 189 5.29 24.84 6.68
N TRP A 190 4.45 25.15 7.68
CA TRP A 190 3.14 24.53 7.86
C TRP A 190 2.30 24.70 6.60
N GLY A 191 1.68 23.63 6.12
CA GLY A 191 0.80 23.70 4.95
C GLY A 191 1.50 23.53 3.61
N MET A 192 2.37 22.53 3.50
CA MET A 192 3.07 22.21 2.25
C MET A 192 2.12 21.96 1.07
N PRO A 193 2.50 22.40 -0.15
CA PRO A 193 1.77 22.06 -1.36
C PRO A 193 1.74 20.54 -1.53
N GLU A 194 0.59 20.03 -1.98
CA GLU A 194 0.41 18.62 -2.37
C GLU A 194 1.51 18.27 -3.40
N ALA A 195 2.54 17.51 -2.99
CA ALA A 195 3.45 16.87 -3.92
C ALA A 195 2.73 15.63 -4.51
N GLY A 196 1.66 15.90 -5.23
CA GLY A 196 0.87 14.87 -5.91
C GLY A 196 1.32 14.70 -7.36
N ALA A 197 0.67 13.77 -8.05
CA ALA A 197 0.77 13.59 -9.48
C ALA A 197 0.51 14.90 -10.24
N ASP A 198 1.21 15.15 -11.34
CA ASP A 198 0.96 16.30 -12.19
C ASP A 198 -0.41 16.19 -12.91
N PHE A 199 -0.78 17.22 -13.68
CA PHE A 199 -2.08 17.24 -14.36
C PHE A 199 -2.25 16.04 -15.31
N PHE A 200 -1.23 15.71 -16.08
CA PHE A 200 -1.28 14.63 -17.06
C PHE A 200 -1.34 13.26 -16.37
N GLU A 201 -0.55 13.09 -15.32
CA GLU A 201 -0.60 11.87 -14.49
C GLU A 201 -1.98 11.67 -13.84
N ARG A 202 -2.62 12.73 -13.33
CA ARG A 202 -3.98 12.67 -12.78
C ARG A 202 -5.02 12.31 -13.82
N TRP A 203 -4.93 12.93 -15.00
CA TRP A 203 -5.82 12.59 -16.10
C TRP A 203 -5.68 11.12 -16.54
N MET A 204 -4.45 10.61 -16.63
CA MET A 204 -4.20 9.20 -16.94
C MET A 204 -4.78 8.27 -15.86
N ASP A 205 -4.66 8.64 -14.57
CA ASP A 205 -5.25 7.88 -13.47
C ASP A 205 -6.78 7.82 -13.57
N GLU A 206 -7.43 8.94 -13.89
CA GLU A 206 -8.89 9.00 -14.07
C GLU A 206 -9.35 8.12 -15.23
N VAL A 207 -8.68 8.20 -16.38
CA VAL A 207 -8.98 7.34 -17.55
C VAL A 207 -8.80 5.86 -17.19
N MET A 208 -7.70 5.50 -16.52
CA MET A 208 -7.45 4.11 -16.13
C MET A 208 -8.50 3.61 -15.14
N LEU A 209 -8.85 4.39 -14.12
CA LEU A 209 -9.89 4.05 -13.15
C LEU A 209 -11.26 3.88 -13.81
N ASP A 210 -11.59 4.73 -14.78
CA ASP A 210 -12.84 4.61 -15.53
C ASP A 210 -12.91 3.28 -16.31
N VAL A 211 -11.81 2.89 -16.95
CA VAL A 211 -11.71 1.59 -17.64
C VAL A 211 -11.80 0.44 -16.65
N LEU A 212 -11.02 0.46 -15.56
CA LEU A 212 -11.05 -0.61 -14.55
C LEU A 212 -12.42 -0.77 -13.88
N THR A 213 -13.17 0.34 -13.76
CA THR A 213 -14.50 0.33 -13.16
C THR A 213 -15.58 -0.18 -14.13
N LYS A 214 -15.52 0.26 -15.38
CA LYS A 214 -16.56 -0.06 -16.39
C LYS A 214 -16.31 -1.38 -17.12
N LYS A 215 -15.05 -1.78 -17.26
CA LYS A 215 -14.61 -2.95 -18.02
C LYS A 215 -13.48 -3.68 -17.29
N PRO A 216 -13.73 -4.21 -16.08
CA PRO A 216 -12.70 -4.87 -15.26
C PRO A 216 -12.05 -6.06 -15.97
N GLU A 217 -12.75 -6.71 -16.88
CA GLU A 217 -12.25 -7.83 -17.70
C GLU A 217 -11.07 -7.45 -18.59
N LEU A 218 -10.89 -6.16 -18.88
CA LEU A 218 -9.75 -5.68 -19.67
C LEU A 218 -8.47 -5.51 -18.85
N ALA A 219 -8.54 -5.49 -17.52
CA ALA A 219 -7.41 -5.21 -16.65
C ALA A 219 -6.20 -6.12 -16.91
N PRO A 220 -6.33 -7.47 -16.99
CA PRO A 220 -5.21 -8.36 -17.27
C PRO A 220 -4.50 -8.03 -18.59
N HIS A 221 -5.29 -7.74 -19.63
CA HIS A 221 -4.76 -7.40 -20.96
C HIS A 221 -4.01 -6.06 -20.96
N LEU A 222 -4.59 -5.03 -20.35
CA LEU A 222 -3.99 -3.69 -20.26
C LEU A 222 -2.68 -3.72 -19.50
N VAL A 223 -2.66 -4.31 -18.30
CA VAL A 223 -1.47 -4.40 -17.47
C VAL A 223 -0.36 -5.20 -18.17
N THR A 224 -0.69 -6.34 -18.77
CA THR A 224 0.27 -7.15 -19.50
C THR A 224 0.86 -6.39 -20.71
N ARG A 225 0.05 -5.59 -21.40
CA ARG A 225 0.52 -4.79 -22.53
C ARG A 225 1.41 -3.61 -22.10
N MET A 226 1.10 -2.98 -20.97
CA MET A 226 1.93 -1.92 -20.39
C MET A 226 3.29 -2.45 -19.93
N ALA A 227 3.34 -3.65 -19.34
CA ALA A 227 4.57 -4.28 -18.88
C ALA A 227 5.52 -4.75 -20.02
N LYS A 228 5.05 -4.83 -21.26
CA LYS A 228 5.85 -5.23 -22.44
C LYS A 228 6.58 -4.07 -23.12
N LYS A 229 6.40 -2.84 -22.68
CA LYS A 229 7.06 -1.64 -23.19
C LYS A 229 8.23 -1.23 -22.29
#